data_255fcfcb5093030e11ebb7e68c7e458a
#
_entry.id   255fcfcb5093030e11ebb7e68c7e458a
#
_cell.length_a   1.000
_cell.length_b   1.000
_cell.length_c   1.000
_cell.angle_alpha   90.00
_cell.angle_beta   90.00
_cell.angle_gamma   90.00
#
_symmetry.space_group_name_H-M   'P 1'
#
loop_
_entity.id
_entity.type
_entity.pdbx_description
1 polymer ?
#
loop_
_entity_poly.entity_id
_entity_poly.type
_entity_poly.pdbx_seq_one_letter_code
_entity_poly.pdbx_strand_id
1 'polypeptide(L)'
;LTDIGAAVELSPSSVNERIRRLVTSGVIRRFTIDADHSALGLDVLAYVWVGLSPDADEAAFRTFMADHPCVAECHHVTGAWSYCVKVRMPSLGDIEPFLAELKHRRFLARSETVIALSTVRETQFTSPER
;
A
#
# COMPACT_ATOMS: atom_id res chain seq x y z
N LEU A 1 12.18 17.74 -12.51
CA LEU A 1 13.18 18.20 -11.53
C LEU A 1 13.29 19.72 -11.50
N THR A 2 13.09 20.38 -12.65
CA THR A 2 13.07 21.85 -12.70
C THR A 2 11.96 22.43 -11.82
N ASP A 3 10.78 21.81 -11.80
CA ASP A 3 9.67 22.23 -10.96
C ASP A 3 10.00 22.09 -9.47
N ILE A 4 10.70 21.04 -9.08
CA ILE A 4 11.16 20.85 -7.72
C ILE A 4 12.17 21.94 -7.35
N GLY A 5 13.08 22.28 -8.25
CA GLY A 5 14.04 23.36 -8.02
C GLY A 5 13.37 24.71 -7.80
N ALA A 6 12.35 25.02 -8.61
CA ALA A 6 11.57 26.24 -8.46
C ALA A 6 10.82 26.27 -7.11
N ALA A 7 10.21 25.14 -6.72
CA ALA A 7 9.44 25.04 -5.48
C ALA A 7 10.29 25.23 -4.23
N VAL A 8 11.57 24.84 -4.24
CA VAL A 8 12.48 24.95 -3.12
C VAL A 8 13.51 26.08 -3.28
N GLU A 9 13.35 26.90 -4.32
CA GLU A 9 14.23 28.06 -4.61
C GLU A 9 15.70 27.66 -4.80
N LEU A 10 15.95 26.47 -5.37
CA LEU A 10 17.29 25.97 -5.68
C LEU A 10 17.47 25.86 -7.19
N SER A 11 18.72 25.91 -7.65
CA SER A 11 19.01 25.63 -9.05
C SER A 11 18.69 24.17 -9.39
N PRO A 12 18.31 23.85 -10.65
CA PRO A 12 18.08 22.46 -11.05
C PRO A 12 19.25 21.52 -10.77
N SER A 13 20.48 21.98 -10.94
CA SER A 13 21.67 21.15 -10.66
C SER A 13 21.84 20.87 -9.18
N SER A 14 21.56 21.83 -8.30
CA SER A 14 21.60 21.65 -6.87
C SER A 14 20.51 20.69 -6.39
N VAL A 15 19.32 20.77 -6.98
CA VAL A 15 18.22 19.84 -6.68
C VAL A 15 18.58 18.43 -7.13
N ASN A 16 19.15 18.26 -8.33
CA ASN A 16 19.55 16.95 -8.86
C ASN A 16 20.60 16.30 -7.97
N GLU A 17 21.57 17.07 -7.48
CA GLU A 17 22.60 16.55 -6.59
C GLU A 17 21.99 16.11 -5.25
N ARG A 18 21.08 16.89 -4.70
CA ARG A 18 20.40 16.56 -3.45
C ARG A 18 19.56 15.30 -3.59
N ILE A 19 18.81 15.17 -4.68
CA ILE A 19 18.01 13.98 -4.96
C ILE A 19 18.90 12.75 -5.07
N ARG A 20 20.02 12.86 -5.78
CA ARG A 20 20.98 11.76 -5.94
C ARG A 20 21.50 11.28 -4.58
N ARG A 21 21.82 12.19 -3.67
CA ARG A 21 22.26 11.83 -2.32
C ARG A 21 21.16 11.11 -1.54
N LEU A 22 19.92 11.58 -1.64
CA LEU A 22 18.79 10.96 -0.97
C LEU A 22 18.52 9.55 -1.49
N VAL A 23 18.66 9.33 -2.80
CA VAL A 23 18.53 8.00 -3.39
C VAL A 23 19.66 7.09 -2.91
N THR A 24 20.90 7.57 -2.96
CA THR A 24 22.08 6.79 -2.56
C THR A 24 22.03 6.41 -1.07
N SER A 25 21.54 7.30 -0.21
CA SER A 25 21.43 7.04 1.23
C SER A 25 20.19 6.19 1.59
N GLY A 26 19.32 5.91 0.65
CA GLY A 26 18.11 5.13 0.87
C GLY A 26 16.92 5.93 1.39
N VAL A 27 17.04 7.25 1.54
CA VAL A 27 15.93 8.11 1.97
C VAL A 27 14.84 8.14 0.90
N ILE A 28 15.25 8.30 -0.39
CA ILE A 28 14.33 8.14 -1.51
C ILE A 28 14.51 6.73 -2.04
N ARG A 29 13.50 5.90 -1.86
CA ARG A 29 13.56 4.49 -2.28
C ARG A 29 13.21 4.29 -3.74
N ARG A 30 12.35 5.15 -4.28
CA ARG A 30 11.90 5.07 -5.67
C ARG A 30 11.25 6.36 -6.11
N PHE A 31 11.16 6.54 -7.42
CA PHE A 31 10.34 7.57 -8.04
C PHE A 31 9.05 6.94 -8.54
N THR A 32 7.94 7.65 -8.36
CA THR A 32 6.63 7.19 -8.79
C THR A 32 5.75 8.40 -9.10
N ILE A 33 4.52 8.14 -9.51
CA ILE A 33 3.51 9.17 -9.70
C ILE A 33 2.43 9.03 -8.64
N ASP A 34 1.81 10.15 -8.30
CA ASP A 34 0.60 10.19 -7.50
C ASP A 34 -0.58 10.33 -8.47
N ALA A 35 -1.43 9.33 -8.51
CA ALA A 35 -2.53 9.28 -9.46
C ALA A 35 -3.87 9.13 -8.74
N ASP A 36 -4.92 9.67 -9.36
CA ASP A 36 -6.29 9.49 -8.88
C ASP A 36 -6.72 8.05 -9.16
N HIS A 37 -6.95 7.27 -8.11
CA HIS A 37 -7.32 5.87 -8.22
C HIS A 37 -8.67 5.69 -8.93
N SER A 38 -9.61 6.60 -8.69
CA SER A 38 -10.92 6.56 -9.36
C SER A 38 -10.76 6.75 -10.87
N ALA A 39 -9.87 7.66 -11.29
CA ALA A 39 -9.57 7.84 -12.71
C ALA A 39 -8.92 6.61 -13.34
N LEU A 40 -8.26 5.77 -12.53
CA LEU A 40 -7.70 4.50 -12.97
C LEU A 40 -8.71 3.34 -12.90
N GLY A 41 -9.95 3.63 -12.53
CA GLY A 41 -10.98 2.60 -12.39
C GLY A 41 -10.88 1.79 -11.09
N LEU A 42 -10.15 2.28 -10.09
CA LEU A 42 -9.97 1.61 -8.80
C LEU A 42 -10.82 2.32 -7.74
N ASP A 43 -12.14 2.15 -7.85
CA ASP A 43 -13.10 2.90 -7.03
C ASP A 43 -13.24 2.37 -5.60
N VAL A 44 -12.81 1.14 -5.35
CA VAL A 44 -12.99 0.51 -4.03
C VAL A 44 -11.66 0.51 -3.28
N LEU A 45 -11.68 1.13 -2.11
CA LEU A 45 -10.61 1.03 -1.12
C LEU A 45 -11.14 0.20 0.04
N ALA A 46 -10.44 -0.88 0.36
CA ALA A 46 -10.83 -1.75 1.47
C ALA A 46 -9.63 -2.12 2.32
N TYR A 47 -9.92 -2.44 3.58
CA TYR A 47 -8.93 -2.99 4.51
C TYR A 47 -9.41 -4.37 4.93
N VAL A 48 -8.53 -5.36 4.76
CA VAL A 48 -8.81 -6.73 5.15
C VAL A 48 -7.95 -7.07 6.36
N TRP A 49 -8.60 -7.30 7.48
CA TRP A 49 -7.95 -7.77 8.69
C TRP A 49 -7.87 -9.29 8.62
N VAL A 50 -6.67 -9.82 8.79
CA VAL A 50 -6.40 -11.25 8.62
C VAL A 50 -5.94 -11.85 9.93
N GLY A 51 -6.64 -12.89 10.39
CA GLY A 51 -6.15 -13.80 11.41
C GLY A 51 -5.64 -15.05 10.69
N LEU A 52 -4.31 -15.28 10.75
CA LEU A 52 -3.74 -16.45 10.10
C LEU A 52 -4.17 -17.74 10.78
N SER A 53 -4.42 -18.76 9.96
CA SER A 53 -4.61 -20.11 10.47
C SER A 53 -3.32 -20.59 11.14
N PRO A 54 -3.41 -21.36 12.25
CA PRO A 54 -2.22 -21.97 12.85
C PRO A 54 -1.43 -22.86 11.88
N ASP A 55 -2.11 -23.41 10.87
CA ASP A 55 -1.52 -24.28 9.86
C ASP A 55 -1.05 -23.52 8.61
N ALA A 56 -1.21 -22.20 8.59
CA ALA A 56 -0.84 -21.41 7.42
C ALA A 56 0.67 -21.37 7.22
N ASP A 57 1.09 -21.45 5.96
CA ASP A 57 2.46 -21.14 5.57
C ASP A 57 2.59 -19.61 5.52
N GLU A 58 3.13 -19.02 6.56
CA GLU A 58 3.22 -17.57 6.68
C GLU A 58 4.14 -16.96 5.63
N ALA A 59 5.22 -17.64 5.27
CA ALA A 59 6.11 -17.16 4.20
C ALA A 59 5.39 -17.12 2.87
N ALA A 60 4.58 -18.12 2.56
CA ALA A 60 3.75 -18.15 1.36
C ALA A 60 2.68 -17.05 1.36
N PHE A 61 2.09 -16.77 2.53
CA PHE A 61 1.15 -15.66 2.68
C PHE A 61 1.81 -14.33 2.37
N ARG A 62 2.99 -14.09 2.92
CA ARG A 62 3.72 -12.83 2.68
C ARG A 62 4.09 -12.67 1.21
N THR A 63 4.53 -13.73 0.56
CA THR A 63 4.82 -13.71 -0.89
C THR A 63 3.57 -13.42 -1.71
N PHE A 64 2.47 -14.08 -1.38
CA PHE A 64 1.19 -13.85 -2.05
C PHE A 64 0.78 -12.38 -1.97
N MET A 65 0.87 -11.78 -0.79
CA MET A 65 0.49 -10.38 -0.60
C MET A 65 1.46 -9.42 -1.30
N ALA A 66 2.75 -9.71 -1.25
CA ALA A 66 3.76 -8.87 -1.91
C ALA A 66 3.59 -8.83 -3.43
N ASP A 67 3.10 -9.92 -4.01
CA ASP A 67 3.01 -10.06 -5.47
C ASP A 67 1.60 -9.78 -6.02
N HIS A 68 0.60 -9.63 -5.16
CA HIS A 68 -0.77 -9.47 -5.61
C HIS A 68 -1.03 -8.05 -6.12
N PRO A 69 -1.53 -7.89 -7.36
CA PRO A 69 -1.69 -6.56 -7.96
C PRO A 69 -2.71 -5.65 -7.26
N CYS A 70 -3.70 -6.21 -6.58
CA CYS A 70 -4.69 -5.44 -5.86
C CYS A 70 -4.25 -5.00 -4.46
N VAL A 71 -3.16 -5.56 -3.95
CA VAL A 71 -2.65 -5.24 -2.61
C VAL A 71 -1.79 -3.99 -2.68
N ALA A 72 -2.26 -2.93 -2.02
CA ALA A 72 -1.52 -1.68 -1.94
C ALA A 72 -0.53 -1.69 -0.77
N GLU A 73 -0.93 -2.28 0.37
CA GLU A 73 -0.10 -2.39 1.57
C GLU A 73 -0.47 -3.66 2.32
N CYS A 74 0.49 -4.24 3.00
CA CYS A 74 0.26 -5.37 3.90
C CYS A 74 1.20 -5.24 5.09
N HIS A 75 0.64 -5.20 6.29
CA HIS A 75 1.40 -4.99 7.52
C HIS A 75 1.14 -6.11 8.50
N HIS A 76 2.21 -6.62 9.11
CA HIS A 76 2.11 -7.50 10.26
C HIS A 76 1.83 -6.62 11.47
N VAL A 77 0.76 -6.89 12.19
CA VAL A 77 0.25 -5.99 13.22
C VAL A 77 0.16 -6.69 14.58
N THR A 78 0.17 -5.89 15.63
CA THR A 78 -0.12 -6.35 16.98
C THR A 78 -1.64 -6.30 17.23
N GLY A 79 -2.09 -6.95 18.29
CA GLY A 79 -3.49 -6.93 18.70
C GLY A 79 -4.24 -8.18 18.28
N ALA A 80 -5.53 -8.03 17.99
CA ALA A 80 -6.42 -9.15 17.75
C ALA A 80 -6.23 -9.84 16.38
N TRP A 81 -5.54 -9.19 15.48
CA TRP A 81 -5.33 -9.68 14.10
C TRP A 81 -3.85 -9.92 13.82
N SER A 82 -3.55 -10.76 12.83
CA SER A 82 -2.17 -11.03 12.42
C SER A 82 -1.67 -9.98 11.44
N TYR A 83 -2.48 -9.65 10.44
CA TYR A 83 -2.12 -8.71 9.36
C TYR A 83 -3.26 -7.77 9.03
N CYS A 84 -2.89 -6.59 8.58
CA CYS A 84 -3.82 -5.61 7.98
C CYS A 84 -3.40 -5.42 6.52
N VAL A 85 -4.33 -5.64 5.60
CA VAL A 85 -4.08 -5.57 4.17
C VAL A 85 -4.94 -4.47 3.57
N LYS A 86 -4.29 -3.51 2.91
CA LYS A 86 -4.97 -2.47 2.16
C LYS A 86 -5.08 -2.90 0.70
N VAL A 87 -6.29 -2.93 0.18
CA VAL A 87 -6.53 -3.33 -1.21
C VAL A 87 -7.26 -2.22 -1.97
N ARG A 88 -6.97 -2.13 -3.26
CA ARG A 88 -7.69 -1.27 -4.19
C ARG A 88 -8.18 -2.11 -5.33
N MET A 89 -9.48 -2.01 -5.60
CA MET A 89 -10.16 -2.87 -6.57
C MET A 89 -11.14 -2.06 -7.42
N PRO A 90 -11.43 -2.52 -8.64
CA PRO A 90 -12.40 -1.84 -9.51
C PRO A 90 -13.82 -1.83 -8.94
N SER A 91 -14.25 -2.90 -8.28
CA SER A 91 -15.61 -3.01 -7.78
C SER A 91 -15.68 -3.83 -6.49
N LEU A 92 -16.79 -3.70 -5.76
CA LEU A 92 -17.05 -4.51 -4.56
C LEU A 92 -17.09 -6.00 -4.90
N GLY A 93 -17.55 -6.37 -6.10
CA GLY A 93 -17.58 -7.75 -6.54
C GLY A 93 -16.22 -8.44 -6.61
N ASP A 94 -15.15 -7.66 -6.68
CA ASP A 94 -13.79 -8.22 -6.73
C ASP A 94 -13.26 -8.66 -5.36
N ILE A 95 -13.92 -8.26 -4.29
CA ILE A 95 -13.51 -8.64 -2.92
C ILE A 95 -13.75 -10.12 -2.68
N GLU A 96 -14.87 -10.66 -3.14
CA GLU A 96 -15.22 -12.06 -2.90
C GLU A 96 -14.18 -13.02 -3.51
N PRO A 97 -13.77 -12.89 -4.78
CA PRO A 97 -12.72 -13.75 -5.33
C PRO A 97 -11.39 -13.62 -4.58
N PHE A 98 -11.03 -12.43 -4.13
CA PHE A 98 -9.83 -12.22 -3.35
C PHE A 98 -9.86 -13.00 -2.03
N LEU A 99 -10.96 -12.89 -1.29
CA LEU A 99 -11.15 -13.64 -0.04
C LEU A 99 -11.21 -15.14 -0.29
N ALA A 100 -11.85 -15.56 -1.38
CA ALA A 100 -11.94 -16.98 -1.76
C ALA A 100 -10.56 -17.58 -2.02
N GLU A 101 -9.67 -16.83 -2.66
CA GLU A 101 -8.30 -17.27 -2.90
C GLU A 101 -7.53 -17.43 -1.58
N LEU A 102 -7.69 -16.50 -0.65
CA LEU A 102 -7.06 -16.62 0.67
C LEU A 102 -7.53 -17.86 1.42
N LYS A 103 -8.82 -18.16 1.32
CA LYS A 103 -9.40 -19.37 1.92
C LYS A 103 -8.91 -20.65 1.23
N HIS A 104 -8.87 -20.63 -0.08
CA HIS A 104 -8.40 -21.77 -0.88
C HIS A 104 -6.94 -22.13 -0.53
N ARG A 105 -6.11 -21.12 -0.31
CA ARG A 105 -4.71 -21.30 0.08
C ARG A 105 -4.54 -21.63 1.57
N ARG A 106 -5.64 -21.71 2.31
CA ARG A 106 -5.65 -22.06 3.74
C ARG A 106 -4.87 -21.09 4.62
N PHE A 107 -4.88 -19.80 4.24
CA PHE A 107 -4.23 -18.76 5.02
C PHE A 107 -5.08 -18.31 6.21
N LEU A 108 -6.40 -18.30 6.05
CA LEU A 108 -7.30 -17.63 7.00
C LEU A 108 -7.85 -18.57 8.08
N ALA A 109 -7.70 -18.19 9.34
CA ALA A 109 -8.55 -18.66 10.42
C ALA A 109 -9.83 -17.82 10.47
N ARG A 110 -9.67 -16.49 10.31
CA ARG A 110 -10.78 -15.53 10.25
C ARG A 110 -10.33 -14.28 9.51
N SER A 111 -11.29 -13.50 9.06
CA SER A 111 -11.01 -12.21 8.43
C SER A 111 -12.16 -11.24 8.65
N GLU A 112 -11.84 -9.96 8.54
CA GLU A 112 -12.84 -8.89 8.54
C GLU A 112 -12.46 -7.91 7.45
N THR A 113 -13.42 -7.59 6.59
CA THR A 113 -13.21 -6.62 5.52
C THR A 113 -14.01 -5.37 5.81
N VAL A 114 -13.34 -4.22 5.83
CA VAL A 114 -14.00 -2.92 5.96
C VAL A 114 -13.78 -2.13 4.68
N ILE A 115 -14.83 -1.46 4.23
CA ILE A 115 -14.82 -0.66 3.01
C ILE A 115 -14.73 0.80 3.41
N ALA A 116 -13.77 1.53 2.85
CA ALA A 116 -13.69 2.96 3.05
C ALA A 116 -14.81 3.66 2.29
N LEU A 117 -15.65 4.41 2.98
CA LEU A 117 -16.74 5.14 2.35
C LEU A 117 -16.26 6.42 1.67
N SER A 118 -15.25 7.05 2.26
CA SER A 118 -14.62 8.24 1.70
C SER A 118 -13.23 8.40 2.29
N THR A 119 -12.41 9.20 1.65
CA THR A 119 -11.06 9.50 2.14
C THR A 119 -11.01 10.97 2.54
N VAL A 120 -10.68 11.23 3.80
CA VAL A 120 -10.54 12.59 4.32
C VAL A 120 -9.16 13.15 4.00
N ARG A 121 -8.16 12.30 4.12
CA ARG A 121 -6.78 12.68 3.87
C ARG A 121 -5.96 11.48 3.46
N GLU A 122 -5.13 11.65 2.43
CA GLU A 122 -4.19 10.64 1.97
C GLU A 122 -2.90 11.35 1.60
N THR A 123 -1.77 10.88 2.16
CA THR A 123 -0.44 11.41 1.83
C THR A 123 0.52 10.24 1.64
N GLN A 124 1.55 10.44 0.80
CA GLN A 124 2.58 9.44 0.55
C GLN A 124 3.55 9.32 1.73
N PHE A 125 3.73 10.39 2.47
CA PHE A 125 4.57 10.39 3.67
C PHE A 125 4.13 11.53 4.60
N THR A 126 4.55 11.45 5.86
CA THR A 126 4.38 12.53 6.82
C THR A 126 5.73 13.11 7.20
N SER A 127 5.80 14.44 7.24
CA SER A 127 7.00 15.13 7.67
C SER A 127 7.06 15.14 9.21
N PRO A 128 8.21 14.86 9.81
CA PRO A 128 8.38 14.96 11.27
C PRO A 128 8.26 16.38 11.81
N GLU A 129 8.32 17.39 10.95
CA GLU A 129 8.18 18.79 11.32
C GLU A 129 6.74 19.30 11.36
N ARG A 130 5.79 18.45 11.12
CA ARG A 130 4.38 18.83 11.15
C ARG A 130 3.76 18.80 12.55
#